data_fdf967cfbf4cf43b0604a0dbefe4ba4c
#
_entry.id   fdf967cfbf4cf43b0604a0dbefe4ba4c
#
_cell.length_a   1.000
_cell.length_b   1.000
_cell.length_c   1.000
_cell.angle_alpha   90.00
_cell.angle_beta   90.00
_cell.angle_gamma   90.00
#
_symmetry.space_group_name_H-M   'P 1'
#
loop_
_entity.id
_entity.type
_entity.pdbx_description
1 polymer ?
#
loop_
_entity_poly.entity_id
_entity_poly.type
_entity_poly.pdbx_seq_one_letter_code
_entity_poly.pdbx_strand_id
1 'polypeptide(L)'
;MKAKHQRLILALVALVGVGGAGVLAASALRDEAAYFRTPVEVTAGKTTVGEAMRLGGMVAKGSIVRQSDGLTIRFVATDGKASVPVEYKGIVPDLFGEESGMVADGRMRADGTFVADRILAKHDERYMPPQMGEMPKDMKAAPKA
;
A
#
# COMPACT_ATOMS: atom_id res chain seq x y z
N MET A 1 -54.30 -0.77 -6.53
CA MET A 1 -53.29 -1.58 -7.22
C MET A 1 -53.54 -3.05 -6.90
N LYS A 2 -53.52 -3.89 -7.88
CA LYS A 2 -53.72 -5.32 -7.62
C LYS A 2 -52.49 -5.87 -6.93
N ALA A 3 -52.69 -6.79 -5.99
CA ALA A 3 -51.59 -7.38 -5.21
C ALA A 3 -50.46 -7.96 -6.10
N LYS A 4 -50.87 -8.48 -7.25
CA LYS A 4 -49.93 -9.00 -8.24
C LYS A 4 -48.94 -7.97 -8.74
N HIS A 5 -49.43 -6.78 -9.06
CA HIS A 5 -48.57 -5.69 -9.52
C HIS A 5 -47.71 -5.14 -8.40
N GLN A 6 -48.27 -5.08 -7.22
CA GLN A 6 -47.53 -4.63 -6.05
C GLN A 6 -46.34 -5.54 -5.75
N ARG A 7 -46.54 -6.85 -5.83
CA ARG A 7 -45.44 -7.81 -5.63
C ARG A 7 -44.37 -7.70 -6.70
N LEU A 8 -44.83 -7.49 -7.95
CA LEU A 8 -43.89 -7.30 -9.05
C LEU A 8 -43.05 -6.06 -8.87
N ILE A 9 -43.63 -4.94 -8.47
CA ILE A 9 -42.96 -3.70 -8.24
C ILE A 9 -41.95 -3.86 -7.09
N LEU A 10 -42.36 -4.49 -6.01
CA LEU A 10 -41.45 -4.74 -4.88
C LEU A 10 -40.26 -5.61 -5.27
N ALA A 11 -40.53 -6.64 -6.07
CA ALA A 11 -39.44 -7.50 -6.57
C ALA A 11 -38.49 -6.74 -7.46
N LEU A 12 -39.00 -5.85 -8.30
CA LEU A 12 -38.20 -5.03 -9.19
C LEU A 12 -37.34 -4.03 -8.40
N VAL A 13 -37.93 -3.39 -7.40
CA VAL A 13 -37.19 -2.46 -6.52
C VAL A 13 -36.08 -3.18 -5.76
N ALA A 14 -36.38 -4.38 -5.25
CA ALA A 14 -35.41 -5.18 -4.56
C ALA A 14 -34.24 -5.57 -5.48
N LEU A 15 -34.58 -5.98 -6.72
CA LEU A 15 -33.55 -6.36 -7.70
C LEU A 15 -32.66 -5.19 -8.06
N VAL A 16 -33.24 -4.02 -8.30
CA VAL A 16 -32.48 -2.79 -8.59
C VAL A 16 -31.61 -2.40 -7.41
N GLY A 17 -32.12 -2.52 -6.19
CA GLY A 17 -31.36 -2.22 -4.97
C GLY A 17 -30.16 -3.12 -4.81
N VAL A 18 -30.34 -4.42 -4.96
CA VAL A 18 -29.25 -5.40 -4.84
C VAL A 18 -28.24 -5.22 -5.96
N GLY A 19 -28.71 -5.03 -7.19
CA GLY A 19 -27.84 -4.79 -8.33
C GLY A 19 -27.02 -3.53 -8.17
N GLY A 20 -27.65 -2.44 -7.74
CA GLY A 20 -26.96 -1.18 -7.49
C GLY A 20 -25.94 -1.30 -6.38
N ALA A 21 -26.26 -1.96 -5.29
CA ALA A 21 -25.33 -2.20 -4.20
C ALA A 21 -24.13 -3.03 -4.65
N GLY A 22 -24.38 -4.05 -5.47
CA GLY A 22 -23.31 -4.88 -6.03
C GLY A 22 -22.35 -4.10 -6.92
N VAL A 23 -22.90 -3.22 -7.76
CA VAL A 23 -22.09 -2.37 -8.64
C VAL A 23 -21.24 -1.40 -7.81
N LEU A 24 -21.84 -0.78 -6.81
CA LEU A 24 -21.12 0.16 -5.95
C LEU A 24 -19.99 -0.55 -5.18
N ALA A 25 -20.26 -1.73 -4.65
CA ALA A 25 -19.24 -2.50 -3.95
C ALA A 25 -18.10 -2.91 -4.87
N ALA A 26 -18.41 -3.37 -6.07
CA ALA A 26 -17.40 -3.73 -7.06
C ALA A 26 -16.57 -2.53 -7.48
N SER A 27 -17.21 -1.38 -7.61
CA SER A 27 -16.54 -0.13 -7.98
C SER A 27 -15.56 0.29 -6.91
N ALA A 28 -16.00 0.26 -5.64
CA ALA A 28 -15.15 0.61 -4.51
C ALA A 28 -13.92 -0.30 -4.42
N LEU A 29 -14.10 -1.60 -4.64
CA LEU A 29 -13.00 -2.55 -4.62
C LEU A 29 -12.01 -2.31 -5.75
N ARG A 30 -12.50 -1.92 -6.91
CA ARG A 30 -11.63 -1.59 -8.04
C ARG A 30 -10.80 -0.35 -7.76
N ASP A 31 -11.42 0.65 -7.15
CA ASP A 31 -10.74 1.90 -6.83
C ASP A 31 -9.61 1.65 -5.83
N GLU A 32 -9.86 0.82 -4.84
CA GLU A 32 -8.82 0.45 -3.89
C GLU A 32 -7.66 -0.29 -4.56
N ALA A 33 -7.97 -1.22 -5.43
CA ALA A 33 -6.95 -1.99 -6.15
C ALA A 33 -6.17 -1.12 -7.13
N ALA A 34 -6.86 -0.22 -7.82
CA ALA A 34 -6.22 0.69 -8.77
C ALA A 34 -5.33 1.73 -8.09
N TYR A 35 -5.61 1.99 -6.84
CA TYR A 35 -4.90 2.96 -6.04
C TYR A 35 -3.52 2.46 -5.59
N PHE A 36 -3.38 1.15 -5.46
CA PHE A 36 -2.13 0.54 -5.00
C PHE A 36 -1.17 0.37 -6.18
N ARG A 37 0.06 0.84 -6.00
CA ARG A 37 1.10 0.73 -7.02
C ARG A 37 2.37 0.16 -6.43
N THR A 38 3.09 -0.58 -7.24
CA THR A 38 4.41 -1.08 -6.90
C THR A 38 5.47 -0.20 -7.58
N PRO A 39 6.72 -0.23 -7.10
CA PRO A 39 7.78 0.54 -7.76
C PRO A 39 7.93 0.24 -9.24
N VAL A 40 7.77 -1.01 -9.66
CA VAL A 40 7.88 -1.35 -11.07
C VAL A 40 6.76 -0.70 -11.90
N GLU A 41 5.56 -0.60 -11.36
CA GLU A 41 4.45 0.05 -12.06
C GLU A 41 4.66 1.55 -12.16
N VAL A 42 5.19 2.15 -11.12
CA VAL A 42 5.49 3.59 -11.11
C VAL A 42 6.54 3.93 -12.15
N THR A 43 7.62 3.16 -12.19
CA THR A 43 8.70 3.41 -13.16
C THR A 43 8.28 3.05 -14.57
N ALA A 44 7.30 2.20 -14.76
CA ALA A 44 6.76 1.86 -16.07
C ALA A 44 5.82 2.95 -16.62
N GLY A 45 5.59 4.02 -15.89
CA GLY A 45 4.75 5.12 -16.34
C GLY A 45 3.25 4.89 -16.20
N LYS A 46 2.86 3.96 -15.35
CA LYS A 46 1.44 3.64 -15.12
C LYS A 46 0.76 4.60 -14.17
N THR A 47 1.45 5.64 -13.75
CA THR A 47 0.94 6.61 -12.79
C THR A 47 0.99 8.01 -13.37
N THR A 48 0.12 8.86 -12.88
CA THR A 48 0.03 10.25 -13.30
C THR A 48 0.57 11.15 -12.20
N VAL A 49 1.34 12.16 -12.59
CA VAL A 49 1.84 13.17 -11.65
C VAL A 49 0.67 13.84 -10.94
N GLY A 50 0.75 13.94 -9.62
CA GLY A 50 -0.28 14.57 -8.80
C GLY A 50 -1.45 13.67 -8.46
N GLU A 51 -1.52 12.49 -9.03
CA GLU A 51 -2.56 11.53 -8.71
C GLU A 51 -2.26 10.86 -7.36
N ALA A 52 -3.26 10.84 -6.50
CA ALA A 52 -3.12 10.18 -5.21
C ALA A 52 -3.01 8.67 -5.41
N MET A 53 -2.07 8.07 -4.74
CA MET A 53 -1.86 6.63 -4.84
C MET A 53 -1.23 6.07 -3.57
N ARG A 54 -1.25 4.77 -3.48
CA ARG A 54 -0.60 4.04 -2.40
C ARG A 54 0.56 3.25 -2.98
N LEU A 55 1.75 3.56 -2.53
CA LEU A 55 2.97 2.90 -2.98
C LEU A 55 3.39 1.86 -1.93
N GLY A 56 3.48 0.62 -2.35
CA GLY A 56 3.98 -0.45 -1.49
C GLY A 56 5.32 -0.94 -1.97
N GLY A 57 6.18 -1.29 -1.04
CA GLY A 57 7.49 -1.81 -1.35
C GLY A 57 8.33 -1.98 -0.10
N MET A 58 9.61 -2.19 -0.30
CA MET A 58 10.59 -2.32 0.76
C MET A 58 11.47 -1.08 0.78
N VAL A 59 11.91 -0.70 1.96
CA VAL A 59 12.90 0.37 2.08
C VAL A 59 14.27 -0.19 1.71
N ALA A 60 14.90 0.38 0.71
CA ALA A 60 16.21 -0.10 0.26
C ALA A 60 17.27 0.15 1.32
N LYS A 61 18.18 -0.79 1.45
CA LYS A 61 19.25 -0.71 2.43
C LYS A 61 20.16 0.49 2.14
N GLY A 62 20.45 1.25 3.18
CA GLY A 62 21.35 2.38 3.07
C GLY A 62 20.74 3.59 2.36
N SER A 63 19.44 3.58 2.10
CA SER A 63 18.79 4.66 1.34
C SER A 63 18.20 5.76 2.21
N ILE A 64 18.05 5.55 3.51
CA ILE A 64 17.40 6.52 4.39
C ILE A 64 18.35 7.66 4.68
N VAL A 65 17.94 8.87 4.30
CA VAL A 65 18.70 10.10 4.55
C VAL A 65 17.81 11.10 5.25
N ARG A 66 18.21 11.57 6.38
CA ARG A 66 17.51 12.64 7.09
C ARG A 66 17.99 13.98 6.59
N GLN A 67 17.04 14.87 6.34
CA GLN A 67 17.36 16.22 5.92
C GLN A 67 17.74 17.08 7.14
N SER A 68 18.31 18.24 6.86
CA SER A 68 18.78 19.16 7.90
C SER A 68 17.66 19.72 8.79
N ASP A 69 16.41 19.69 8.32
CA ASP A 69 15.28 20.16 9.12
C ASP A 69 14.87 19.16 10.22
N GLY A 70 15.46 17.97 10.22
CA GLY A 70 15.16 16.94 11.20
C GLY A 70 13.83 16.24 11.04
N LEU A 71 12.99 16.69 10.13
CA LEU A 71 11.65 16.14 9.90
C LEU A 71 11.53 15.44 8.56
N THR A 72 12.22 15.91 7.55
CA THR A 72 12.12 15.34 6.22
C THR A 72 13.12 14.21 6.07
N ILE A 73 12.63 13.06 5.60
CA ILE A 73 13.49 11.94 5.26
C ILE A 73 13.31 11.61 3.79
N ARG A 74 14.38 11.11 3.21
CA ARG A 74 14.35 10.56 1.87
C ARG A 74 14.84 9.14 1.93
N PHE A 75 14.21 8.30 1.15
CA PHE A 75 14.63 6.91 1.05
C PHE A 75 14.18 6.37 -0.30
N VAL A 76 14.57 5.15 -0.60
CA VAL A 76 14.19 4.50 -1.84
C VAL A 76 13.28 3.33 -1.53
N ALA A 77 12.13 3.30 -2.18
CA ALA A 77 11.22 2.17 -2.13
C ALA A 77 11.51 1.27 -3.32
N THR A 78 11.65 -0.01 -3.06
CA THR A 78 11.97 -0.98 -4.10
C THR A 78 11.14 -2.23 -3.94
N ASP A 79 10.88 -2.90 -5.06
CA ASP A 79 10.26 -4.23 -5.07
C ASP A 79 11.26 -5.29 -5.55
N GLY A 80 12.52 -4.94 -5.63
CA GLY A 80 13.57 -5.82 -6.15
C GLY A 80 13.77 -5.71 -7.65
N LYS A 81 12.85 -5.09 -8.36
CA LYS A 81 12.93 -4.91 -9.82
C LYS A 81 13.10 -3.47 -10.22
N ALA A 82 12.47 -2.57 -9.49
CA ALA A 82 12.52 -1.15 -9.74
C ALA A 82 12.60 -0.39 -8.42
N SER A 83 12.99 0.86 -8.49
CA SER A 83 13.17 1.70 -7.31
C SER A 83 12.55 3.06 -7.56
N VAL A 84 11.93 3.61 -6.52
CA VAL A 84 11.29 4.93 -6.57
C VAL A 84 11.81 5.73 -5.39
N PRO A 85 12.36 6.92 -5.62
CA PRO A 85 12.74 7.79 -4.50
C PRO A 85 11.48 8.32 -3.81
N VAL A 86 11.49 8.29 -2.50
CA VAL A 86 10.36 8.73 -1.67
C VAL A 86 10.84 9.83 -0.74
N GLU A 87 10.03 10.85 -0.61
CA GLU A 87 10.26 11.93 0.34
C GLU A 87 9.07 12.01 1.30
N TYR A 88 9.36 12.06 2.57
CA TYR A 88 8.33 12.13 3.60
C TYR A 88 8.74 13.14 4.65
N LYS A 89 7.81 14.02 5.01
CA LYS A 89 8.01 15.00 6.07
C LYS A 89 7.05 14.68 7.22
N GLY A 90 7.62 14.35 8.35
CA GLY A 90 6.83 14.05 9.54
C GLY A 90 7.51 13.00 10.41
N ILE A 91 6.73 12.46 11.32
CA ILE A 91 7.20 11.43 12.24
C ILE A 91 7.01 10.07 11.59
N VAL A 92 8.09 9.31 11.50
CA VAL A 92 8.03 7.96 10.94
C VAL A 92 7.56 6.97 12.01
N PRO A 93 6.86 5.90 11.60
CA PRO A 93 6.50 4.84 12.54
C PRO A 93 7.74 4.18 13.14
N ASP A 94 7.60 3.65 14.34
CA ASP A 94 8.70 2.98 15.03
C ASP A 94 9.27 1.80 14.25
N LEU A 95 8.42 1.14 13.49
CA LEU A 95 8.82 -0.04 12.71
C LEU A 95 9.46 0.32 11.38
N PHE A 96 9.50 1.59 11.04
CA PHE A 96 10.09 2.05 9.79
C PHE A 96 11.61 1.94 9.88
N GLY A 97 12.19 1.30 8.90
CA GLY A 97 13.63 1.15 8.84
C GLY A 97 14.07 0.55 7.52
N GLU A 98 15.37 0.44 7.34
CA GLU A 98 15.92 -0.18 6.15
C GLU A 98 15.50 -1.64 6.06
N GLU A 99 15.27 -2.09 4.85
CA GLU A 99 14.85 -3.46 4.55
C GLU A 99 13.50 -3.84 5.15
N SER A 100 12.74 -2.87 5.65
CA SER A 100 11.40 -3.14 6.15
C SER A 100 10.36 -2.91 5.06
N GLY A 101 9.24 -3.64 5.15
CA GLY A 101 8.10 -3.40 4.30
C GLY A 101 7.44 -2.09 4.66
N MET A 102 7.02 -1.35 3.65
CA MET A 102 6.32 -0.10 3.88
C MET A 102 5.20 0.08 2.88
N VAL A 103 4.21 0.84 3.28
CA VAL A 103 3.14 1.31 2.42
C VAL A 103 3.02 2.81 2.67
N ALA A 104 3.04 3.60 1.63
CA ALA A 104 2.96 5.04 1.74
C ALA A 104 1.81 5.57 0.89
N ASP A 105 1.04 6.47 1.47
CA ASP A 105 0.00 7.20 0.74
C ASP A 105 0.59 8.55 0.32
N GLY A 106 0.41 8.92 -0.92
CA GLY A 106 0.93 10.18 -1.42
C GLY A 106 0.74 10.35 -2.91
N ARG A 107 1.61 11.13 -3.52
CA ARG A 107 1.50 11.50 -4.93
C ARG A 107 2.88 11.54 -5.58
N MET A 108 2.89 11.27 -6.87
CA MET A 108 4.12 11.43 -7.64
C MET A 108 4.35 12.91 -7.95
N ARG A 109 5.58 13.33 -7.79
CA ARG A 109 6.02 14.65 -8.20
C ARG A 109 6.59 14.57 -9.62
N ALA A 110 6.63 15.74 -10.31
CA ALA A 110 7.07 15.79 -11.70
C ALA A 110 8.51 15.30 -11.91
N ASP A 111 9.35 15.38 -10.88
CA ASP A 111 10.74 14.93 -10.96
C ASP A 111 10.93 13.42 -10.74
N GLY A 112 9.84 12.69 -10.57
CA GLY A 112 9.89 11.24 -10.35
C GLY A 112 9.99 10.83 -8.89
N THR A 113 9.92 11.77 -7.96
CA THR A 113 9.91 11.48 -6.53
C THR A 113 8.49 11.29 -6.04
N PHE A 114 8.27 10.25 -5.25
CA PHE A 114 6.99 10.04 -4.59
C PHE A 114 6.99 10.82 -3.28
N VAL A 115 6.05 11.75 -3.17
CA VAL A 115 5.89 12.56 -1.96
C VAL A 115 4.84 11.90 -1.09
N ALA A 116 5.26 11.34 0.02
CA ALA A 116 4.38 10.63 0.93
C ALA A 116 3.73 11.59 1.91
N ASP A 117 2.43 11.44 2.10
CA ASP A 117 1.68 12.14 3.13
C ASP A 117 1.64 11.33 4.42
N ARG A 118 1.71 10.02 4.28
CA ARG A 118 1.66 9.10 5.40
C ARG A 118 2.42 7.84 5.05
N ILE A 119 3.13 7.30 6.03
CA ILE A 119 3.86 6.05 5.88
C ILE A 119 3.35 5.06 6.92
N LEU A 120 3.09 3.84 6.45
CA LEU A 120 2.77 2.71 7.30
C LEU A 120 3.89 1.70 7.14
N ALA A 121 4.55 1.38 8.23
CA ALA A 121 5.58 0.36 8.22
C ALA A 121 4.98 -0.93 8.74
N LYS A 122 5.28 -2.02 8.07
CA LYS A 122 4.83 -3.33 8.52
C LYS A 122 5.96 -4.03 9.20
N HIS A 123 5.63 -4.61 10.31
CA HIS A 123 6.58 -5.41 11.05
C HIS A 123 6.57 -6.82 10.49
N ASP A 124 7.66 -7.22 9.90
CA ASP A 124 7.73 -8.50 9.20
C ASP A 124 8.02 -9.68 10.09
N GLU A 125 8.23 -9.46 11.37
CA GLU A 125 8.51 -10.55 12.28
C GLU A 125 7.42 -11.59 12.31
N ARG A 126 6.18 -11.15 12.15
CA ARG A 126 5.05 -12.08 12.18
C ARG A 126 4.76 -12.65 10.82
N TYR A 127 5.18 -11.97 9.80
CA TYR A 127 5.09 -12.48 8.46
C TYR A 127 6.45 -13.02 8.07
N MET A 128 6.65 -14.27 8.37
CA MET A 128 7.84 -14.95 7.93
C MET A 128 7.53 -15.67 6.64
N PRO A 129 8.28 -15.41 5.57
CA PRO A 129 8.18 -16.27 4.42
C PRO A 129 8.44 -17.70 4.84
N PRO A 130 7.88 -18.68 4.17
CA PRO A 130 8.10 -20.08 4.56
C PRO A 130 9.56 -20.45 4.74
N GLN A 131 10.43 -19.88 3.94
CA GLN A 131 11.87 -20.13 4.03
C GLN A 131 12.46 -19.64 5.35
N MET A 132 11.95 -18.51 5.82
CA MET A 132 12.43 -17.96 7.10
C MET A 132 11.77 -18.63 8.28
N GLY A 133 10.54 -19.08 8.11
CA GLY A 133 9.88 -19.89 9.12
C GLY A 133 10.61 -21.19 9.40
N GLU A 134 11.39 -21.61 8.45
CA GLU A 134 12.21 -22.80 8.58
C GLU A 134 13.60 -22.52 9.12
N MET A 135 13.81 -21.34 9.66
CA MET A 135 15.07 -21.02 10.28
C MET A 135 15.46 -22.12 11.23
N PRO A 136 16.73 -22.52 11.19
CA PRO A 136 17.21 -23.60 12.02
C PRO A 136 16.82 -23.39 13.47
N LYS A 137 16.43 -24.44 14.09
CA LYS A 137 16.01 -24.40 15.50
C LYS A 137 17.14 -23.97 16.41
N ASP A 138 18.33 -24.33 16.05
CA ASP A 138 19.51 -23.91 16.75
C ASP A 138 19.67 -22.39 16.75
N MET A 139 19.34 -21.78 15.62
CA MET A 139 19.39 -20.34 15.52
C MET A 139 18.34 -19.67 16.40
N LYS A 140 17.18 -20.30 16.53
CA LYS A 140 16.14 -19.81 17.43
C LYS A 140 16.53 -19.98 18.88
N ALA A 141 17.32 -20.96 19.17
CA ALA A 141 17.75 -21.26 20.52
C ALA A 141 18.96 -20.42 20.92
N ALA A 142 19.74 -19.98 19.97
CA ALA A 142 20.98 -19.24 20.24
C ALA A 142 20.79 -18.05 21.16
N PRO A 143 19.72 -17.24 21.03
CA PRO A 143 19.55 -16.09 21.90
C PRO A 143 19.33 -16.41 23.36
N LYS A 144 19.11 -17.65 23.67
CA LYS A 144 18.84 -18.04 25.04
C LYS A 144 20.09 -18.22 25.88
N ALA A 145 21.17 -18.29 25.22
CA ALA A 145 22.46 -18.48 25.92
C ALA A 145 22.86 -17.25 26.69
#